data_42cc75d851d8f0a580fb995e330e13db
#
_entry.id   42cc75d851d8f0a580fb995e330e13db
#
_cell.length_a   1.000
_cell.length_b   1.000
_cell.length_c   1.000
_cell.angle_alpha   90.00
_cell.angle_beta   90.00
_cell.angle_gamma   90.00
#
_symmetry.space_group_name_H-M   'P 1'
#
loop_
_entity.id
_entity.type
_entity.pdbx_description
1 polymer ?
#
loop_
_entity_poly.entity_id
_entity_poly.type
_entity_poly.pdbx_seq_one_letter_code
_entity_poly.pdbx_strand_id
1 'polypeptide(L)'
;AHIHLTLSRKLIVEHSFLAYLRGRCRKLAQVTVGIGDDAAVLEPATGQQIACVDQIIDGVDFLSDKHSLTDVGYKSVAINLSDVAAMGGRPTSILITLSLPNQNSTRIAGEVYEGILEAAAEFNLAIAGGDISTYDGPLAVSVTLLGSVDRDQAFLRSGAKEGDAIMVSGAVGGSIRGRHLRPVPRLGLAQQLRQSVVVTSAIDISDGLSLDLDRLCAASGVGAELETDKIPVHKDAELLSESSGRTPFQHAWSDGEDFELLVTMSQRDADSLAGQELDAPLTQIGTIVGRTGLWQRQQGKLKRLSPQGYVHESS
;
A
#
# COMPACT_ATOMS: atom_id res chain seq x y z
N ALA A 1 42.56 -19.61 7.09
CA ALA A 1 42.70 -19.11 5.71
C ALA A 1 41.36 -19.04 4.96
N HIS A 2 40.45 -20.02 5.14
CA HIS A 2 39.14 -20.01 4.42
C HIS A 2 38.19 -18.90 4.90
N ILE A 3 38.17 -18.59 6.19
CA ILE A 3 37.31 -17.56 6.78
C ILE A 3 37.73 -16.15 6.29
N HIS A 4 39.01 -15.87 6.18
CA HIS A 4 39.51 -14.58 5.70
C HIS A 4 39.25 -14.32 4.22
N LEU A 5 39.31 -15.35 3.36
CA LEU A 5 39.03 -15.24 1.94
C LEU A 5 37.51 -15.05 1.67
N THR A 6 36.64 -15.66 2.49
CA THR A 6 35.21 -15.52 2.39
C THR A 6 34.73 -14.13 2.85
N LEU A 7 35.30 -13.59 3.93
CA LEU A 7 35.07 -12.22 4.40
C LEU A 7 35.52 -11.17 3.38
N SER A 8 36.70 -11.33 2.78
CA SER A 8 37.21 -10.43 1.76
C SER A 8 36.34 -10.39 0.52
N ARG A 9 35.82 -11.54 0.04
CA ARG A 9 34.89 -11.60 -1.10
C ARG A 9 33.53 -10.97 -0.77
N LYS A 10 32.99 -11.20 0.43
CA LYS A 10 31.73 -10.56 0.86
C LYS A 10 31.84 -9.04 0.93
N LEU A 11 32.90 -8.51 1.51
CA LEU A 11 33.18 -7.07 1.55
C LEU A 11 33.31 -6.43 0.17
N ILE A 12 34.00 -7.10 -0.77
CA ILE A 12 34.14 -6.60 -2.14
C ILE A 12 32.79 -6.54 -2.85
N VAL A 13 31.92 -7.53 -2.64
CA VAL A 13 30.59 -7.59 -3.24
C VAL A 13 29.68 -6.49 -2.69
N GLU A 14 29.68 -6.26 -1.38
CA GLU A 14 28.91 -5.21 -0.72
C GLU A 14 29.34 -3.81 -1.19
N HIS A 15 30.64 -3.51 -1.15
CA HIS A 15 31.18 -2.24 -1.64
C HIS A 15 30.86 -1.99 -3.13
N SER A 16 30.93 -3.03 -3.96
CA SER A 16 30.59 -2.92 -5.40
C SER A 16 29.11 -2.65 -5.58
N PHE A 17 28.24 -3.27 -4.77
CA PHE A 17 26.80 -3.06 -4.82
C PHE A 17 26.42 -1.65 -4.34
N LEU A 18 27.00 -1.17 -3.24
CA LEU A 18 26.80 0.21 -2.79
C LEU A 18 27.28 1.24 -3.81
N ALA A 19 28.43 0.99 -4.48
CA ALA A 19 28.91 1.85 -5.57
C ALA A 19 27.93 1.86 -6.75
N TYR A 20 27.38 0.70 -7.12
CA TYR A 20 26.34 0.59 -8.13
C TYR A 20 25.10 1.42 -7.76
N LEU A 21 24.59 1.29 -6.54
CA LEU A 21 23.42 2.05 -6.07
C LEU A 21 23.68 3.55 -6.09
N ARG A 22 24.83 4.02 -5.61
CA ARG A 22 25.20 5.44 -5.66
C ARG A 22 25.19 6.02 -7.06
N GLY A 23 25.53 5.22 -8.07
CA GLY A 23 25.51 5.62 -9.47
C GLY A 23 24.10 5.66 -10.08
N ARG A 24 23.16 4.91 -9.51
CA ARG A 24 21.78 4.75 -10.02
C ARG A 24 20.75 5.60 -9.30
N CYS A 25 20.94 5.83 -8.00
CA CYS A 25 20.00 6.61 -7.21
C CYS A 25 20.03 8.08 -7.63
N ARG A 26 18.84 8.63 -7.89
CA ARG A 26 18.68 10.06 -8.23
C ARG A 26 19.01 10.90 -7.01
N LYS A 27 19.77 11.96 -7.21
CA LYS A 27 19.98 13.00 -6.19
C LYS A 27 18.78 13.94 -6.21
N LEU A 28 18.00 13.92 -5.15
CA LEU A 28 16.83 14.77 -4.97
C LEU A 28 17.06 15.72 -3.78
N ALA A 29 16.44 16.90 -3.83
CA ALA A 29 16.67 17.96 -2.84
C ALA A 29 16.27 17.55 -1.39
N GLN A 30 15.40 16.57 -1.24
CA GLN A 30 14.97 16.07 0.07
C GLN A 30 16.08 15.35 0.85
N VAL A 31 17.15 14.89 0.17
CA VAL A 31 18.26 14.17 0.79
C VAL A 31 19.56 14.90 0.53
N THR A 32 20.10 15.57 1.54
CA THR A 32 21.36 16.31 1.48
C THR A 32 22.56 15.38 1.54
N VAL A 33 22.49 14.35 2.40
CA VAL A 33 23.46 13.25 2.49
C VAL A 33 22.71 11.94 2.40
N GLY A 34 23.07 11.10 1.45
CA GLY A 34 22.42 9.81 1.19
C GLY A 34 23.38 8.63 1.32
N ILE A 35 23.19 7.61 0.47
CA ILE A 35 23.98 6.36 0.50
C ILE A 35 25.47 6.65 0.49
N GLY A 36 26.19 6.20 1.52
CA GLY A 36 27.64 6.25 1.59
C GLY A 36 28.23 6.93 2.79
N ASP A 37 27.38 7.44 3.66
CA ASP A 37 27.72 7.91 5.00
C ASP A 37 27.01 7.05 6.04
N ASP A 38 27.32 7.21 7.34
CA ASP A 38 26.75 6.41 8.43
C ASP A 38 25.22 6.61 8.57
N ALA A 39 24.72 7.78 8.16
CA ALA A 39 23.29 8.10 8.15
C ALA A 39 22.94 9.07 7.02
N ALA A 40 21.68 9.05 6.62
CA ALA A 40 21.14 10.06 5.72
C ALA A 40 20.87 11.39 6.45
N VAL A 41 21.12 12.51 5.77
CA VAL A 41 20.68 13.84 6.22
C VAL A 41 19.56 14.28 5.32
N LEU A 42 18.39 14.50 5.92
CA LEU A 42 17.16 14.85 5.22
C LEU A 42 16.79 16.30 5.44
N GLU A 43 16.32 16.96 4.40
CA GLU A 43 15.71 18.29 4.55
C GLU A 43 14.36 18.16 5.29
N PRO A 44 14.06 19.05 6.24
CA PRO A 44 12.79 19.02 6.95
C PRO A 44 11.63 19.22 5.97
N ALA A 45 10.64 18.32 6.04
CA ALA A 45 9.41 18.52 5.29
C ALA A 45 8.58 19.68 5.87
N THR A 46 7.86 20.39 5.01
CA THR A 46 6.86 21.37 5.47
C THR A 46 5.64 20.64 6.02
N GLY A 47 5.09 21.11 7.15
CA GLY A 47 3.93 20.50 7.79
C GLY A 47 4.30 19.44 8.85
N GLN A 48 3.60 18.32 8.86
CA GLN A 48 3.85 17.18 9.74
C GLN A 48 4.47 16.05 8.93
N GLN A 49 5.39 15.29 9.54
CA GLN A 49 5.97 14.11 8.92
C GLN A 49 5.02 12.92 9.02
N ILE A 50 4.98 12.16 7.93
CA ILE A 50 4.39 10.81 7.87
C ILE A 50 5.56 9.82 7.79
N ALA A 51 5.44 8.72 8.49
CA ALA A 51 6.34 7.58 8.37
C ALA A 51 5.51 6.29 8.42
N CYS A 52 5.75 5.39 7.48
CA CYS A 52 5.23 4.03 7.49
C CYS A 52 6.34 3.04 7.17
N VAL A 53 6.11 1.77 7.46
CA VAL A 53 7.02 0.68 7.14
C VAL A 53 6.22 -0.59 6.88
N ASP A 54 6.52 -1.22 5.74
CA ASP A 54 6.04 -2.56 5.40
C ASP A 54 7.18 -3.49 5.09
N GLN A 55 6.93 -4.77 5.32
CA GLN A 55 7.83 -5.85 4.97
C GLN A 55 7.09 -6.89 4.14
N ILE A 56 7.73 -7.38 3.09
CA ILE A 56 7.26 -8.51 2.29
C ILE A 56 8.29 -9.64 2.32
N ILE A 57 7.80 -10.88 2.44
CA ILE A 57 8.61 -12.08 2.66
C ILE A 57 8.27 -13.14 1.60
N ASP A 58 9.29 -13.73 1.00
CA ASP A 58 9.15 -14.85 0.06
C ASP A 58 8.50 -16.06 0.74
N GLY A 59 7.50 -16.62 0.09
CA GLY A 59 6.65 -17.68 0.62
C GLY A 59 5.44 -17.20 1.43
N VAL A 60 5.34 -15.88 1.71
CA VAL A 60 4.20 -15.25 2.41
C VAL A 60 3.49 -14.27 1.49
N ASP A 61 4.18 -13.20 1.08
CA ASP A 61 3.61 -12.09 0.32
C ASP A 61 3.88 -12.18 -1.19
N PHE A 62 4.80 -13.05 -1.57
CA PHE A 62 5.13 -13.38 -2.95
C PHE A 62 5.83 -14.75 -3.02
N LEU A 63 6.03 -15.26 -4.23
CA LEU A 63 6.75 -16.51 -4.50
C LEU A 63 7.87 -16.21 -5.50
N SER A 64 9.11 -16.24 -5.05
CA SER A 64 10.29 -15.88 -5.86
C SER A 64 10.56 -16.85 -7.04
N ASP A 65 9.98 -18.05 -6.99
CA ASP A 65 10.01 -19.02 -8.09
C ASP A 65 8.95 -18.77 -9.17
N LYS A 66 7.98 -17.89 -8.92
CA LYS A 66 6.85 -17.58 -9.83
C LYS A 66 6.78 -16.11 -10.22
N HIS A 67 7.25 -15.23 -9.35
CA HIS A 67 7.12 -13.79 -9.53
C HIS A 67 8.46 -13.15 -9.89
N SER A 68 8.42 -12.15 -10.74
CA SER A 68 9.59 -11.34 -11.07
C SER A 68 10.11 -10.61 -9.82
N LEU A 69 11.39 -10.73 -9.52
CA LEU A 69 11.99 -10.00 -8.41
C LEU A 69 11.98 -8.48 -8.63
N THR A 70 11.93 -8.02 -9.88
CA THR A 70 11.71 -6.61 -10.21
C THR A 70 10.31 -6.17 -9.77
N ASP A 71 9.27 -6.98 -10.03
CA ASP A 71 7.92 -6.66 -9.57
C ASP A 71 7.80 -6.73 -8.03
N VAL A 72 8.53 -7.64 -7.38
CA VAL A 72 8.64 -7.69 -5.91
C VAL A 72 9.26 -6.40 -5.37
N GLY A 73 10.33 -5.92 -6.01
CA GLY A 73 10.95 -4.64 -5.64
C GLY A 73 9.99 -3.45 -5.81
N TYR A 74 9.25 -3.41 -6.93
CA TYR A 74 8.23 -2.38 -7.16
C TYR A 74 7.12 -2.45 -6.10
N LYS A 75 6.55 -3.65 -5.85
CA LYS A 75 5.54 -3.89 -4.82
C LYS A 75 5.98 -3.35 -3.47
N SER A 76 7.20 -3.64 -3.03
CA SER A 76 7.69 -3.24 -1.71
C SER A 76 7.64 -1.72 -1.47
N VAL A 77 7.78 -0.92 -2.52
CA VAL A 77 7.64 0.54 -2.46
C VAL A 77 6.18 0.96 -2.59
N ALA A 78 5.45 0.36 -3.53
CA ALA A 78 4.09 0.77 -3.88
C ALA A 78 3.08 0.56 -2.74
N ILE A 79 3.24 -0.48 -1.90
CA ILE A 79 2.38 -0.71 -0.74
C ILE A 79 2.53 0.40 0.31
N ASN A 80 3.75 0.84 0.60
CA ASN A 80 4.00 1.99 1.48
C ASN A 80 3.46 3.32 0.90
N LEU A 81 3.47 3.46 -0.43
CA LEU A 81 2.85 4.61 -1.09
C LEU A 81 1.32 4.60 -0.94
N SER A 82 0.71 3.42 -0.86
CA SER A 82 -0.71 3.25 -0.56
C SER A 82 -1.06 3.79 0.82
N ASP A 83 -0.26 3.49 1.84
CA ASP A 83 -0.40 4.06 3.18
C ASP A 83 -0.34 5.59 3.18
N VAL A 84 0.65 6.14 2.46
CA VAL A 84 0.77 7.60 2.37
C VAL A 84 -0.42 8.22 1.64
N ALA A 85 -0.96 7.56 0.61
CA ALA A 85 -2.19 7.99 -0.05
C ALA A 85 -3.38 7.95 0.90
N ALA A 86 -3.54 6.88 1.69
CA ALA A 86 -4.58 6.74 2.71
C ALA A 86 -4.52 7.82 3.79
N MET A 87 -3.32 8.36 4.06
CA MET A 87 -3.12 9.50 4.96
C MET A 87 -3.25 10.87 4.27
N GLY A 88 -3.56 10.91 2.95
CA GLY A 88 -3.61 12.15 2.17
C GLY A 88 -2.25 12.85 2.07
N GLY A 89 -1.16 12.13 2.26
CA GLY A 89 0.19 12.64 2.33
C GLY A 89 0.89 12.78 0.97
N ARG A 90 2.08 13.33 1.02
CA ARG A 90 3.04 13.42 -0.10
C ARG A 90 4.30 12.64 0.28
N PRO A 91 4.66 11.58 -0.47
CA PRO A 91 5.87 10.82 -0.19
C PRO A 91 7.12 11.63 -0.53
N THR A 92 8.23 11.38 0.17
CA THR A 92 9.50 12.13 -0.03
C THR A 92 10.70 11.22 -0.22
N SER A 93 10.92 10.27 0.68
CA SER A 93 12.11 9.42 0.66
C SER A 93 11.85 8.04 1.26
N ILE A 94 12.71 7.09 0.90
CA ILE A 94 12.65 5.71 1.39
C ILE A 94 14.00 5.23 1.93
N LEU A 95 13.90 4.34 2.91
CA LEU A 95 15.00 3.51 3.43
C LEU A 95 14.64 2.05 3.15
N ILE A 96 15.60 1.26 2.67
CA ILE A 96 15.36 -0.12 2.24
C ILE A 96 16.25 -1.07 3.03
N THR A 97 15.67 -2.10 3.62
CA THR A 97 16.41 -3.20 4.22
C THR A 97 16.16 -4.48 3.42
N LEU A 98 17.24 -5.13 2.98
CA LEU A 98 17.21 -6.43 2.32
C LEU A 98 17.81 -7.51 3.21
N SER A 99 17.03 -8.52 3.55
CA SER A 99 17.52 -9.78 4.12
C SER A 99 17.52 -10.82 3.00
N LEU A 100 18.71 -11.17 2.53
CA LEU A 100 18.92 -11.97 1.34
C LEU A 100 19.30 -13.42 1.69
N PRO A 101 18.80 -14.41 0.94
CA PRO A 101 19.33 -15.77 1.06
C PRO A 101 20.83 -15.81 0.71
N ASN A 102 21.57 -16.70 1.36
CA ASN A 102 23.02 -16.84 1.11
C ASN A 102 23.38 -17.16 -0.34
N GLN A 103 22.47 -17.83 -1.06
CA GLN A 103 22.67 -18.18 -2.46
C GLN A 103 22.16 -17.10 -3.41
N ASN A 104 22.95 -16.77 -4.42
CA ASN A 104 22.59 -15.78 -5.47
C ASN A 104 22.25 -14.38 -4.93
N SER A 105 22.66 -14.03 -3.73
CA SER A 105 22.30 -12.79 -3.04
C SER A 105 22.51 -11.52 -3.91
N THR A 106 23.65 -11.42 -4.59
CA THR A 106 23.96 -10.26 -5.46
C THR A 106 22.99 -10.13 -6.63
N ARG A 107 22.64 -11.25 -7.30
CA ARG A 107 21.68 -11.23 -8.39
C ARG A 107 20.28 -10.84 -7.88
N ILE A 108 19.86 -11.47 -6.78
CA ILE A 108 18.56 -11.20 -6.16
C ILE A 108 18.46 -9.72 -5.75
N ALA A 109 19.47 -9.19 -5.07
CA ALA A 109 19.51 -7.79 -4.69
C ALA A 109 19.42 -6.85 -5.92
N GLY A 110 20.16 -7.17 -6.98
CA GLY A 110 20.12 -6.38 -8.22
C GLY A 110 18.74 -6.34 -8.85
N GLU A 111 18.09 -7.49 -9.02
CA GLU A 111 16.76 -7.58 -9.62
C GLU A 111 15.68 -6.88 -8.77
N VAL A 112 15.72 -7.04 -7.44
CA VAL A 112 14.80 -6.33 -6.51
C VAL A 112 15.02 -4.82 -6.60
N TYR A 113 16.29 -4.37 -6.59
CA TYR A 113 16.58 -2.93 -6.69
C TYR A 113 16.19 -2.31 -8.03
N GLU A 114 16.17 -3.05 -9.13
CA GLU A 114 15.63 -2.51 -10.40
C GLU A 114 14.17 -2.08 -10.23
N GLY A 115 13.32 -2.89 -9.58
CA GLY A 115 11.94 -2.53 -9.30
C GLY A 115 11.79 -1.38 -8.31
N ILE A 116 12.64 -1.34 -7.27
CA ILE A 116 12.67 -0.23 -6.31
C ILE A 116 13.06 1.08 -7.02
N LEU A 117 14.07 1.05 -7.89
CA LEU A 117 14.52 2.22 -8.68
C LEU A 117 13.43 2.68 -9.64
N GLU A 118 12.71 1.75 -10.27
CA GLU A 118 11.57 2.06 -11.13
C GLU A 118 10.48 2.82 -10.36
N ALA A 119 10.01 2.26 -9.24
CA ALA A 119 9.01 2.91 -8.39
C ALA A 119 9.51 4.27 -7.84
N ALA A 120 10.77 4.34 -7.38
CA ALA A 120 11.34 5.59 -6.88
C ALA A 120 11.41 6.68 -7.97
N ALA A 121 11.67 6.30 -9.22
CA ALA A 121 11.69 7.23 -10.34
C ALA A 121 10.27 7.70 -10.72
N GLU A 122 9.31 6.78 -10.75
CA GLU A 122 7.91 7.06 -11.08
C GLU A 122 7.27 8.03 -10.08
N PHE A 123 7.46 7.77 -8.78
CA PHE A 123 6.87 8.58 -7.71
C PHE A 123 7.77 9.67 -7.16
N ASN A 124 8.89 9.95 -7.83
CA ASN A 124 9.87 10.99 -7.45
C ASN A 124 10.36 10.86 -5.99
N LEU A 125 10.67 9.62 -5.58
CA LEU A 125 11.20 9.31 -4.25
C LEU A 125 12.73 9.38 -4.22
N ALA A 126 13.28 9.92 -3.14
CA ALA A 126 14.69 9.83 -2.86
C ALA A 126 14.99 8.52 -2.10
N ILE A 127 15.94 7.74 -2.58
CA ILE A 127 16.48 6.63 -1.80
C ILE A 127 17.54 7.19 -0.86
N ALA A 128 17.17 7.30 0.42
CA ALA A 128 18.00 7.93 1.44
C ALA A 128 19.10 7.00 1.95
N GLY A 129 18.82 5.70 2.06
CA GLY A 129 19.75 4.72 2.58
C GLY A 129 19.11 3.35 2.75
N GLY A 130 19.72 2.53 3.58
CA GLY A 130 19.21 1.20 3.90
C GLY A 130 20.29 0.28 4.45
N ASP A 131 19.96 -1.01 4.53
CA ASP A 131 20.86 -2.04 4.98
C ASP A 131 20.72 -3.32 4.15
N ILE A 132 21.78 -4.12 4.06
CA ILE A 132 21.78 -5.38 3.33
C ILE A 132 22.49 -6.42 4.16
N SER A 133 21.78 -7.51 4.44
CA SER A 133 22.36 -8.67 5.13
C SER A 133 22.07 -9.97 4.37
N THR A 134 22.88 -10.99 4.63
CA THR A 134 22.66 -12.35 4.10
C THR A 134 22.51 -13.34 5.25
N TYR A 135 21.56 -14.26 5.12
CA TYR A 135 21.27 -15.25 6.15
C TYR A 135 20.74 -16.56 5.54
N ASP A 136 20.52 -17.55 6.38
CA ASP A 136 19.90 -18.81 5.97
C ASP A 136 18.38 -18.73 6.13
N GLY A 137 17.73 -18.15 5.12
CA GLY A 137 16.29 -17.94 5.11
C GLY A 137 15.79 -17.32 3.79
N PRO A 138 14.48 -17.12 3.66
CA PRO A 138 13.88 -16.55 2.46
C PRO A 138 14.24 -15.07 2.28
N LEU A 139 14.06 -14.57 1.06
CA LEU A 139 14.16 -13.14 0.78
C LEU A 139 13.11 -12.38 1.60
N ALA A 140 13.56 -11.35 2.31
CA ALA A 140 12.66 -10.35 2.90
C ALA A 140 13.10 -8.95 2.49
N VAL A 141 12.12 -8.13 2.11
CA VAL A 141 12.30 -6.73 1.70
C VAL A 141 11.46 -5.86 2.63
N SER A 142 12.11 -4.95 3.36
CA SER A 142 11.43 -3.96 4.18
C SER A 142 11.71 -2.57 3.65
N VAL A 143 10.68 -1.78 3.46
CA VAL A 143 10.78 -0.38 3.03
C VAL A 143 10.16 0.51 4.09
N THR A 144 10.94 1.46 4.59
CA THR A 144 10.44 2.58 5.40
C THR A 144 10.24 3.77 4.48
N LEU A 145 9.05 4.30 4.43
CA LEU A 145 8.73 5.48 3.63
C LEU A 145 8.49 6.68 4.54
N LEU A 146 9.12 7.79 4.17
CA LEU A 146 8.92 9.09 4.80
C LEU A 146 8.14 10.00 3.84
N GLY A 147 7.23 10.77 4.40
CA GLY A 147 6.40 11.69 3.66
C GLY A 147 6.02 12.90 4.50
N SER A 148 5.16 13.74 3.96
CA SER A 148 4.64 14.91 4.65
C SER A 148 3.16 15.12 4.39
N VAL A 149 2.51 15.79 5.33
CA VAL A 149 1.14 16.27 5.21
C VAL A 149 1.06 17.67 5.80
N ASP A 150 0.17 18.51 5.30
CA ASP A 150 -0.03 19.84 5.89
C ASP A 150 -0.56 19.67 7.32
N ARG A 151 -0.20 20.63 8.21
CA ARG A 151 -0.53 20.52 9.63
C ARG A 151 -2.01 20.30 9.84
N ASP A 152 -2.34 19.26 10.63
CA ASP A 152 -3.70 18.85 11.01
C ASP A 152 -4.59 18.46 9.83
N GLN A 153 -3.98 18.07 8.70
CA GLN A 153 -4.67 17.70 7.47
C GLN A 153 -4.49 16.21 7.09
N ALA A 154 -3.91 15.40 7.97
CA ALA A 154 -3.81 13.97 7.73
C ALA A 154 -5.21 13.33 7.70
N PHE A 155 -5.46 12.49 6.71
CA PHE A 155 -6.60 11.60 6.75
C PHE A 155 -6.38 10.55 7.83
N LEU A 156 -7.43 10.21 8.56
CA LEU A 156 -7.36 9.24 9.64
C LEU A 156 -8.40 8.14 9.41
N ARG A 157 -8.18 6.99 10.00
CA ARG A 157 -9.19 5.92 10.05
C ARG A 157 -10.40 6.32 10.89
N SER A 158 -10.21 7.21 11.87
CA SER A 158 -11.27 7.75 12.73
C SER A 158 -11.82 9.05 12.16
N GLY A 159 -13.09 9.34 12.45
CA GLY A 159 -13.72 10.61 12.08
C GLY A 159 -14.93 10.48 11.16
N ALA A 160 -15.26 9.27 10.69
CA ALA A 160 -16.51 9.01 9.95
C ALA A 160 -17.73 9.35 10.82
N LYS A 161 -18.74 9.95 10.20
CA LYS A 161 -19.96 10.42 10.87
C LYS A 161 -21.18 9.75 10.27
N GLU A 162 -22.20 9.52 11.09
CA GLU A 162 -23.49 9.05 10.60
C GLU A 162 -24.03 9.94 9.47
N GLY A 163 -24.39 9.31 8.34
CA GLY A 163 -24.84 10.00 7.13
C GLY A 163 -23.74 10.25 6.10
N ASP A 164 -22.47 9.99 6.43
CA ASP A 164 -21.39 10.10 5.45
C ASP A 164 -21.51 9.03 4.37
N ALA A 165 -21.24 9.43 3.13
CA ALA A 165 -21.07 8.52 2.00
C ALA A 165 -19.79 7.69 2.17
N ILE A 166 -19.86 6.40 1.85
CA ILE A 166 -18.72 5.49 1.79
C ILE A 166 -18.30 5.34 0.33
N MET A 167 -17.08 5.74 0.01
CA MET A 167 -16.56 5.77 -1.35
C MET A 167 -15.36 4.82 -1.48
N VAL A 168 -15.30 4.07 -2.58
CA VAL A 168 -14.17 3.20 -2.93
C VAL A 168 -13.59 3.65 -4.26
N SER A 169 -12.27 3.76 -4.33
CA SER A 169 -11.58 3.99 -5.59
C SER A 169 -11.44 2.70 -6.39
N GLY A 170 -11.38 2.84 -7.73
CA GLY A 170 -11.12 1.73 -8.63
C GLY A 170 -12.12 0.57 -8.53
N ALA A 171 -11.62 -0.64 -8.76
CA ALA A 171 -12.37 -1.88 -8.63
C ALA A 171 -11.54 -2.92 -7.85
N VAL A 172 -12.21 -3.71 -7.01
CA VAL A 172 -11.58 -4.58 -6.01
C VAL A 172 -11.80 -6.06 -6.28
N GLY A 173 -10.92 -6.89 -5.70
CA GLY A 173 -10.95 -8.35 -5.74
C GLY A 173 -10.10 -8.98 -6.86
N GLY A 174 -9.55 -10.14 -6.58
CA GLY A 174 -8.77 -10.94 -7.53
C GLY A 174 -7.35 -10.42 -7.79
N SER A 175 -6.82 -9.51 -6.98
CA SER A 175 -5.49 -8.89 -7.12
C SER A 175 -4.36 -9.91 -7.27
N ILE A 176 -4.49 -11.07 -6.64
CA ILE A 176 -3.54 -12.20 -6.69
C ILE A 176 -3.26 -12.71 -8.12
N ARG A 177 -4.06 -12.35 -9.10
CA ARG A 177 -3.81 -12.68 -10.51
C ARG A 177 -2.67 -11.88 -11.15
N GLY A 178 -1.95 -11.08 -10.39
CA GLY A 178 -0.76 -10.32 -10.80
C GLY A 178 -0.80 -8.84 -10.44
N ARG A 179 -1.99 -8.25 -10.28
CA ARG A 179 -2.15 -6.82 -9.98
C ARG A 179 -1.54 -6.45 -8.61
N HIS A 180 -1.56 -7.37 -7.65
CA HIS A 180 -0.93 -7.21 -6.33
C HIS A 180 0.58 -6.98 -6.37
N LEU A 181 1.25 -7.38 -7.47
CA LEU A 181 2.70 -7.17 -7.64
C LEU A 181 3.04 -5.77 -8.14
N ARG A 182 2.09 -5.14 -8.84
CA ARG A 182 2.23 -3.76 -9.34
C ARG A 182 0.96 -2.95 -9.00
N PRO A 183 0.68 -2.74 -7.71
CA PRO A 183 -0.44 -1.90 -7.32
C PRO A 183 -0.20 -0.46 -7.76
N VAL A 184 -1.28 0.26 -8.05
CA VAL A 184 -1.23 1.68 -8.41
C VAL A 184 -1.64 2.50 -7.19
N PRO A 185 -0.69 3.09 -6.44
CA PRO A 185 -0.99 3.91 -5.27
C PRO A 185 -1.84 5.12 -5.65
N ARG A 186 -2.92 5.37 -4.94
CA ARG A 186 -3.91 6.41 -5.25
C ARG A 186 -3.50 7.81 -4.75
N LEU A 187 -2.21 8.16 -4.89
CA LEU A 187 -1.66 9.45 -4.44
C LEU A 187 -2.32 10.64 -5.14
N GLY A 188 -2.50 10.58 -6.46
CA GLY A 188 -3.14 11.64 -7.23
C GLY A 188 -4.57 11.87 -6.78
N LEU A 189 -5.35 10.79 -6.64
CA LEU A 189 -6.72 10.86 -6.12
C LEU A 189 -6.75 11.46 -4.70
N ALA A 190 -5.88 11.00 -3.80
CA ALA A 190 -5.81 11.52 -2.43
C ALA A 190 -5.54 13.05 -2.39
N GLN A 191 -4.65 13.55 -3.26
CA GLN A 191 -4.38 14.98 -3.37
C GLN A 191 -5.57 15.75 -3.95
N GLN A 192 -6.28 15.21 -4.94
CA GLN A 192 -7.49 15.81 -5.49
C GLN A 192 -8.60 15.90 -4.44
N LEU A 193 -8.83 14.81 -3.68
CA LEU A 193 -9.81 14.80 -2.60
C LEU A 193 -9.49 15.86 -1.54
N ARG A 194 -8.23 15.98 -1.12
CA ARG A 194 -7.79 17.01 -0.16
C ARG A 194 -8.12 18.44 -0.60
N GLN A 195 -8.00 18.70 -1.89
CA GLN A 195 -8.21 20.04 -2.46
C GLN A 195 -9.69 20.37 -2.68
N SER A 196 -10.51 19.35 -2.83
CA SER A 196 -11.90 19.50 -3.31
C SER A 196 -12.95 19.31 -2.23
N VAL A 197 -12.70 18.42 -1.25
CA VAL A 197 -13.72 17.99 -0.26
C VAL A 197 -13.11 17.78 1.12
N VAL A 198 -13.99 17.60 2.11
CA VAL A 198 -13.58 17.20 3.47
C VAL A 198 -13.71 15.68 3.60
N VAL A 199 -12.58 14.98 3.54
CA VAL A 199 -12.51 13.54 3.85
C VAL A 199 -12.62 13.38 5.36
N THR A 200 -13.66 12.67 5.83
CA THR A 200 -13.92 12.46 7.26
C THR A 200 -13.16 11.26 7.83
N SER A 201 -12.96 10.22 7.02
CA SER A 201 -12.03 9.12 7.35
C SER A 201 -11.49 8.46 6.09
N ALA A 202 -10.35 7.80 6.21
CA ALA A 202 -9.72 7.07 5.10
C ALA A 202 -8.91 5.88 5.59
N ILE A 203 -8.80 4.86 4.74
CA ILE A 203 -7.93 3.69 4.84
C ILE A 203 -7.66 3.19 3.43
N ASP A 204 -6.55 2.50 3.19
CA ASP A 204 -6.38 1.72 1.97
C ASP A 204 -6.94 0.30 2.14
N ILE A 205 -7.18 -0.38 1.02
CA ILE A 205 -7.72 -1.75 0.99
C ILE A 205 -6.55 -2.71 0.79
N SER A 206 -5.93 -3.10 1.89
CA SER A 206 -4.79 -4.03 1.94
C SER A 206 -5.19 -5.44 2.35
N ASP A 207 -6.10 -5.59 3.31
CA ASP A 207 -6.54 -6.90 3.84
C ASP A 207 -7.89 -7.35 3.28
N GLY A 208 -8.55 -6.51 2.53
CA GLY A 208 -9.82 -6.75 1.85
C GLY A 208 -10.90 -5.76 2.26
N LEU A 209 -11.71 -5.37 1.30
CA LEU A 209 -12.71 -4.29 1.43
C LEU A 209 -13.51 -4.36 2.73
N SER A 210 -14.04 -5.55 3.07
CA SER A 210 -14.91 -5.65 4.23
C SER A 210 -14.19 -5.57 5.56
N LEU A 211 -12.97 -6.10 5.64
CA LEU A 211 -12.17 -6.05 6.86
C LEU A 211 -11.66 -4.64 7.11
N ASP A 212 -11.19 -3.96 6.07
CA ASP A 212 -10.67 -2.60 6.20
C ASP A 212 -11.79 -1.59 6.46
N LEU A 213 -12.99 -1.79 5.88
CA LEU A 213 -14.17 -0.99 6.22
C LEU A 213 -14.59 -1.21 7.68
N ASP A 214 -14.57 -2.44 8.19
CA ASP A 214 -14.89 -2.73 9.59
C ASP A 214 -13.91 -2.04 10.54
N ARG A 215 -12.61 -2.03 10.21
CA ARG A 215 -11.56 -1.31 10.95
C ARG A 215 -11.80 0.20 10.96
N LEU A 216 -12.15 0.79 9.82
CA LEU A 216 -12.49 2.20 9.70
C LEU A 216 -13.73 2.54 10.55
N CYS A 217 -14.76 1.71 10.46
CA CYS A 217 -15.97 1.87 11.27
C CYS A 217 -15.68 1.75 12.78
N ALA A 218 -14.88 0.77 13.17
CA ALA A 218 -14.46 0.57 14.55
C ALA A 218 -13.66 1.77 15.10
N ALA A 219 -12.70 2.29 14.32
CA ALA A 219 -11.91 3.46 14.67
C ALA A 219 -12.76 4.73 14.83
N SER A 220 -13.90 4.80 14.14
CA SER A 220 -14.85 5.93 14.18
C SER A 220 -16.01 5.72 15.18
N GLY A 221 -16.16 4.52 15.75
CA GLY A 221 -17.27 4.17 16.66
C GLY A 221 -18.64 4.07 15.97
N VAL A 222 -18.67 3.74 14.67
CA VAL A 222 -19.85 3.69 13.79
C VAL A 222 -19.98 2.34 13.11
N GLY A 223 -20.88 2.22 12.15
CA GLY A 223 -20.98 1.10 11.23
C GLY A 223 -21.37 1.56 9.83
N ALA A 224 -21.57 0.62 8.93
CA ALA A 224 -21.86 0.88 7.52
C ALA A 224 -23.12 0.15 7.07
N GLU A 225 -24.01 0.82 6.31
CA GLU A 225 -25.08 0.21 5.52
C GLU A 225 -24.64 0.23 4.05
N LEU A 226 -24.49 -0.95 3.44
CA LEU A 226 -23.87 -1.12 2.13
C LEU A 226 -24.91 -1.44 1.06
N GLU A 227 -24.67 -0.90 -0.13
CA GLU A 227 -25.30 -1.25 -1.38
C GLU A 227 -24.37 -2.22 -2.14
N THR A 228 -24.44 -3.49 -1.78
CA THR A 228 -23.45 -4.51 -2.24
C THR A 228 -23.41 -4.70 -3.74
N ASP A 229 -24.46 -4.37 -4.44
CA ASP A 229 -24.58 -4.35 -5.91
C ASP A 229 -23.83 -3.17 -6.58
N LYS A 230 -23.48 -2.15 -5.80
CA LYS A 230 -22.66 -1.02 -6.27
C LYS A 230 -21.16 -1.21 -6.05
N ILE A 231 -20.74 -2.24 -5.31
CA ILE A 231 -19.31 -2.50 -5.09
C ILE A 231 -18.66 -2.79 -6.44
N PRO A 232 -17.63 -2.00 -6.83
CA PRO A 232 -16.96 -2.18 -8.12
C PRO A 232 -16.08 -3.43 -8.11
N VAL A 233 -16.57 -4.48 -8.74
CA VAL A 233 -15.86 -5.77 -8.84
C VAL A 233 -14.85 -5.73 -9.99
N HIS A 234 -13.60 -6.06 -9.72
CA HIS A 234 -12.58 -6.13 -10.76
C HIS A 234 -12.75 -7.36 -11.64
N LYS A 235 -12.42 -7.24 -12.93
CA LYS A 235 -12.49 -8.38 -13.89
C LYS A 235 -11.65 -9.59 -13.45
N ASP A 236 -10.58 -9.38 -12.69
CA ASP A 236 -9.77 -10.47 -12.14
C ASP A 236 -10.53 -11.29 -11.11
N ALA A 237 -11.46 -10.69 -10.36
CA ALA A 237 -12.37 -11.40 -9.47
C ALA A 237 -13.37 -12.28 -10.25
N GLU A 238 -13.86 -11.79 -11.40
CA GLU A 238 -14.71 -12.57 -12.30
C GLU A 238 -13.95 -13.78 -12.84
N LEU A 239 -12.77 -13.56 -13.38
CA LEU A 239 -11.91 -14.64 -13.90
C LEU A 239 -11.49 -15.64 -12.82
N LEU A 240 -11.20 -15.19 -11.60
CA LEU A 240 -10.83 -16.05 -10.49
C LEU A 240 -12.01 -16.90 -10.03
N SER A 241 -13.22 -16.37 -10.11
CA SER A 241 -14.45 -17.07 -9.72
C SER A 241 -14.73 -18.32 -10.57
N GLU A 242 -14.23 -18.37 -11.80
CA GLU A 242 -14.40 -19.55 -12.69
C GLU A 242 -13.75 -20.83 -12.13
N SER A 243 -12.74 -20.69 -11.26
CA SER A 243 -11.95 -21.83 -10.72
C SER A 243 -11.91 -21.91 -9.20
N SER A 244 -12.21 -20.83 -8.50
CA SER A 244 -12.05 -20.76 -7.03
C SER A 244 -13.22 -21.32 -6.22
N GLY A 245 -14.38 -21.54 -6.86
CA GLY A 245 -15.63 -21.88 -6.17
C GLY A 245 -16.25 -20.72 -5.37
N ARG A 246 -15.70 -19.51 -5.49
CA ARG A 246 -16.22 -18.28 -4.88
C ARG A 246 -16.83 -17.40 -5.95
N THR A 247 -17.84 -16.59 -5.58
CA THR A 247 -18.43 -15.62 -6.50
C THR A 247 -17.51 -14.41 -6.71
N PRO A 248 -17.65 -13.64 -7.81
CA PRO A 248 -16.90 -12.38 -7.99
C PRO A 248 -17.08 -11.41 -6.82
N PHE A 249 -18.29 -11.31 -6.27
CA PHE A 249 -18.57 -10.51 -5.08
C PHE A 249 -17.78 -10.99 -3.85
N GLN A 250 -17.68 -12.30 -3.62
CA GLN A 250 -16.90 -12.83 -2.50
C GLN A 250 -15.41 -12.51 -2.64
N HIS A 251 -14.87 -12.46 -3.86
CA HIS A 251 -13.53 -11.98 -4.12
C HIS A 251 -13.40 -10.49 -3.83
N ALA A 252 -14.30 -9.66 -4.36
CA ALA A 252 -14.30 -8.22 -4.10
C ALA A 252 -14.48 -7.88 -2.61
N TRP A 253 -15.21 -8.73 -1.86
CA TRP A 253 -15.51 -8.55 -0.44
C TRP A 253 -14.32 -8.81 0.48
N SER A 254 -13.47 -9.79 0.13
CA SER A 254 -12.50 -10.35 1.08
C SER A 254 -11.11 -10.62 0.53
N ASP A 255 -10.86 -10.48 -0.77
CA ASP A 255 -9.49 -10.58 -1.24
C ASP A 255 -8.71 -9.33 -0.80
N GLY A 256 -7.49 -9.52 -0.38
CA GLY A 256 -6.59 -8.44 -0.01
C GLY A 256 -5.76 -7.92 -1.18
N GLU A 257 -4.87 -7.00 -0.86
CA GLU A 257 -3.85 -6.44 -1.77
C GLU A 257 -4.43 -5.73 -3.01
N ASP A 258 -5.61 -5.11 -2.87
CA ASP A 258 -6.17 -4.25 -3.92
C ASP A 258 -5.50 -2.87 -3.94
N PHE A 259 -5.08 -2.36 -2.77
CA PHE A 259 -4.43 -1.06 -2.59
C PHE A 259 -5.23 0.11 -3.19
N GLU A 260 -6.55 -0.02 -3.15
CA GLU A 260 -7.49 1.06 -3.45
C GLU A 260 -7.76 1.88 -2.19
N LEU A 261 -8.27 3.11 -2.35
CA LEU A 261 -8.70 3.93 -1.22
C LEU A 261 -10.16 3.67 -0.87
N LEU A 262 -10.41 3.54 0.42
CA LEU A 262 -11.73 3.56 1.04
C LEU A 262 -11.81 4.84 1.87
N VAL A 263 -12.72 5.74 1.49
CA VAL A 263 -12.86 7.05 2.15
C VAL A 263 -14.32 7.34 2.50
N THR A 264 -14.51 8.17 3.52
CA THR A 264 -15.83 8.69 3.88
C THR A 264 -15.84 10.21 3.79
N MET A 265 -16.99 10.78 3.44
CA MET A 265 -17.21 12.21 3.35
C MET A 265 -18.71 12.53 3.46
N SER A 266 -19.07 13.80 3.68
CA SER A 266 -20.47 14.17 3.65
C SER A 266 -21.12 13.82 2.29
N GLN A 267 -22.43 13.50 2.28
CA GLN A 267 -23.12 13.23 1.02
C GLN A 267 -23.02 14.42 0.05
N ARG A 268 -23.06 15.65 0.57
CA ARG A 268 -22.87 16.86 -0.24
C ARG A 268 -21.51 16.89 -0.94
N ASP A 269 -20.44 16.51 -0.25
CA ASP A 269 -19.10 16.46 -0.82
C ASP A 269 -19.00 15.34 -1.86
N ALA A 270 -19.59 14.18 -1.60
CA ALA A 270 -19.65 13.07 -2.55
C ALA A 270 -20.43 13.49 -3.84
N ASP A 271 -21.56 14.15 -3.69
CA ASP A 271 -22.35 14.68 -4.81
C ASP A 271 -21.57 15.73 -5.64
N SER A 272 -20.73 16.53 -4.96
CA SER A 272 -19.92 17.55 -5.64
C SER A 272 -18.81 16.98 -6.51
N LEU A 273 -18.36 15.76 -6.25
CA LEU A 273 -17.38 15.04 -7.08
C LEU A 273 -17.99 14.37 -8.29
N ALA A 274 -19.33 14.25 -8.34
CA ALA A 274 -20.01 13.59 -9.45
C ALA A 274 -19.75 14.34 -10.78
N GLY A 275 -19.25 13.60 -11.77
CA GLY A 275 -18.89 14.14 -13.09
C GLY A 275 -17.56 14.89 -13.15
N GLN A 276 -16.81 15.00 -12.07
CA GLN A 276 -15.44 15.50 -12.12
C GLN A 276 -14.49 14.44 -12.69
N GLU A 277 -13.45 14.87 -13.41
CA GLU A 277 -12.37 14.01 -13.86
C GLU A 277 -11.37 13.81 -12.70
N LEU A 278 -11.44 12.63 -12.09
CA LEU A 278 -10.55 12.22 -10.99
C LEU A 278 -9.45 11.30 -11.51
N ASP A 279 -8.34 11.26 -10.79
CA ASP A 279 -7.17 10.41 -11.08
C ASP A 279 -7.52 8.90 -11.08
N ALA A 280 -8.56 8.52 -10.35
CA ALA A 280 -9.14 7.18 -10.39
C ALA A 280 -10.67 7.25 -10.24
N PRO A 281 -11.43 6.27 -10.76
CA PRO A 281 -12.84 6.17 -10.49
C PRO A 281 -13.13 6.15 -8.99
N LEU A 282 -14.19 6.82 -8.55
CA LEU A 282 -14.63 6.84 -7.17
C LEU A 282 -16.12 6.49 -7.10
N THR A 283 -16.44 5.38 -6.43
CA THR A 283 -17.79 4.80 -6.41
C THR A 283 -18.36 4.83 -5.00
N GLN A 284 -19.55 5.37 -4.83
CA GLN A 284 -20.29 5.27 -3.57
C GLN A 284 -20.86 3.85 -3.42
N ILE A 285 -20.48 3.18 -2.33
CA ILE A 285 -20.90 1.80 -2.03
C ILE A 285 -21.84 1.70 -0.82
N GLY A 286 -22.12 2.80 -0.13
CA GLY A 286 -22.97 2.78 1.05
C GLY A 286 -22.95 4.09 1.81
N THR A 287 -23.43 4.01 3.05
CA THR A 287 -23.55 5.15 3.99
C THR A 287 -23.17 4.72 5.39
N ILE A 288 -22.49 5.58 6.12
CA ILE A 288 -22.16 5.40 7.54
C ILE A 288 -23.45 5.50 8.39
N VAL A 289 -23.60 4.59 9.33
CA VAL A 289 -24.75 4.52 10.25
C VAL A 289 -24.31 4.47 11.72
N GLY A 290 -25.12 4.98 12.63
CA GLY A 290 -24.79 5.05 14.05
C GLY A 290 -24.69 3.69 14.77
N ARG A 291 -25.23 2.61 14.17
CA ARG A 291 -25.08 1.24 14.70
C ARG A 291 -23.77 0.62 14.25
N THR A 292 -23.05 -0.05 15.12
CA THR A 292 -21.78 -0.72 14.80
C THR A 292 -21.96 -1.95 13.90
N GLY A 293 -20.90 -2.27 13.13
CA GLY A 293 -20.82 -3.42 12.22
C GLY A 293 -21.24 -3.09 10.79
N LEU A 294 -21.12 -4.07 9.92
CA LEU A 294 -21.45 -3.95 8.50
C LEU A 294 -22.84 -4.52 8.23
N TRP A 295 -23.63 -3.80 7.47
CA TRP A 295 -25.04 -4.12 7.21
C TRP A 295 -25.36 -3.97 5.73
N GLN A 296 -26.36 -4.73 5.29
CA GLN A 296 -26.97 -4.63 3.96
C GLN A 296 -28.48 -4.58 4.12
N ARG A 297 -29.14 -3.75 3.33
CA ARG A 297 -30.61 -3.76 3.23
C ARG A 297 -31.05 -4.71 2.13
N GLN A 298 -31.69 -5.80 2.51
CA GLN A 298 -32.22 -6.79 1.57
C GLN A 298 -33.73 -6.95 1.79
N GLN A 299 -34.52 -6.69 0.76
CA GLN A 299 -36.01 -6.75 0.80
C GLN A 299 -36.59 -5.96 1.99
N GLY A 300 -36.07 -4.76 2.26
CA GLY A 300 -36.50 -3.89 3.36
C GLY A 300 -36.00 -4.30 4.75
N LYS A 301 -35.34 -5.45 4.91
CA LYS A 301 -34.78 -5.92 6.18
C LYS A 301 -33.26 -5.69 6.21
N LEU A 302 -32.75 -5.32 7.39
CA LEU A 302 -31.32 -5.21 7.62
C LEU A 302 -30.73 -6.59 7.91
N LYS A 303 -29.72 -6.97 7.14
CA LYS A 303 -28.93 -8.17 7.33
C LYS A 303 -27.51 -7.77 7.70
N ARG A 304 -26.97 -8.35 8.76
CA ARG A 304 -25.57 -8.15 9.15
C ARG A 304 -24.66 -8.89 8.17
N LEU A 305 -23.60 -8.23 7.75
CA LEU A 305 -22.51 -8.79 6.96
C LEU A 305 -21.33 -9.09 7.88
N SER A 306 -20.66 -10.22 7.67
CA SER A 306 -19.44 -10.56 8.41
C SER A 306 -18.24 -10.00 7.65
N PRO A 307 -17.36 -9.22 8.31
CA PRO A 307 -16.07 -8.88 7.75
C PRO A 307 -15.26 -10.13 7.43
N GLN A 308 -14.60 -10.14 6.31
CA GLN A 308 -13.73 -11.20 5.82
C GLN A 308 -12.51 -10.55 5.17
N GLY A 309 -11.35 -11.14 5.31
CA GLY A 309 -10.12 -10.61 4.76
C GLY A 309 -8.92 -11.44 5.22
N TYR A 310 -7.74 -10.96 4.88
CA TYR A 310 -6.50 -11.58 5.32
C TYR A 310 -6.22 -11.22 6.78
N VAL A 311 -5.89 -12.22 7.59
CA VAL A 311 -5.46 -12.03 8.98
C VAL A 311 -4.22 -12.88 9.20
N HIS A 312 -3.15 -12.28 9.71
CA HIS A 312 -1.97 -13.04 10.12
C HIS A 312 -2.35 -14.01 11.24
N GLU A 313 -2.32 -15.30 10.95
CA GLU A 313 -2.56 -16.32 11.99
C GLU A 313 -1.35 -16.39 12.92
N SER A 314 -1.57 -16.10 14.19
CA SER A 314 -0.62 -16.48 15.25
C SER A 314 -0.85 -17.95 15.58
N SER A 315 0.09 -18.80 15.22
CA SER A 315 0.15 -20.21 15.64
C SER A 315 0.30 -20.34 17.15
#